data_40d0a626379beba5e2c3069e9eb76f63
#
_entry.id   40d0a626379beba5e2c3069e9eb76f63
#
_cell.length_a   1.000
_cell.length_b   1.000
_cell.length_c   1.000
_cell.angle_alpha   90.00
_cell.angle_beta   90.00
_cell.angle_gamma   90.00
#
_symmetry.space_group_name_H-M   'P 1'
#
loop_
_entity.id
_entity.type
_entity.pdbx_description
1 polymer ?
#
loop_
_entity_poly.entity_id
_entity_poly.type
_entity_poly.pdbx_seq_one_letter_code
_entity_poly.pdbx_strand_id
1 'polypeptide(L)'
;MQKILYLHAGAEMYGADKVLLELIKGLDKEAFEAHVILPNDGVLVSALEEIGAKVKVIDYPILRRKYFNPKGILEYVGSYNRYSKQIAEYAKENGITLIHNNTTAVLEGIYLKRKLKLPLIWHVHEIIVKPKAISDFINFLMGRYADKIVTVSNAVANHVKQSRYVKDEQVQVIYNGVDNAVYHEIDAGSVRDQFGIAQDALVIGMVG
;
A
#
# COMPACT_ATOMS: atom_id res chain seq x y z
N MET A 1 -8.58 -14.38 16.95
CA MET A 1 -8.71 -13.39 15.85
C MET A 1 -7.45 -12.58 15.79
N GLN A 2 -6.76 -12.54 14.65
CA GLN A 2 -5.59 -11.68 14.44
C GLN A 2 -6.01 -10.28 14.05
N LYS A 3 -5.35 -9.26 14.62
CA LYS A 3 -5.62 -7.86 14.32
C LYS A 3 -4.49 -7.28 13.48
N ILE A 4 -4.82 -6.89 12.25
CA ILE A 4 -3.86 -6.39 11.27
C ILE A 4 -3.97 -4.87 11.18
N LEU A 5 -2.83 -4.17 11.35
CA LEU A 5 -2.74 -2.74 11.13
C LEU A 5 -2.19 -2.45 9.74
N TYR A 6 -3.01 -1.89 8.89
CA TYR A 6 -2.63 -1.39 7.57
C TYR A 6 -2.23 0.08 7.66
N LEU A 7 -1.05 0.41 7.13
CA LEU A 7 -0.57 1.78 6.98
C LEU A 7 -0.48 2.11 5.49
N HIS A 8 -1.15 3.17 5.05
CA HIS A 8 -1.29 3.50 3.63
C HIS A 8 -1.03 4.98 3.36
N ALA A 9 -0.72 5.35 2.09
CA ALA A 9 -0.15 6.66 1.74
C ALA A 9 -1.18 7.71 1.30
N GLY A 10 -2.45 7.37 1.20
CA GLY A 10 -3.51 8.28 0.73
C GLY A 10 -4.91 7.75 1.02
N ALA A 11 -5.92 8.49 0.57
CA ALA A 11 -7.34 8.16 0.77
C ALA A 11 -8.22 8.51 -0.46
N GLU A 12 -7.62 8.57 -1.67
CA GLU A 12 -8.28 9.14 -2.85
C GLU A 12 -9.00 8.11 -3.72
N MET A 13 -8.79 6.82 -3.59
CA MET A 13 -9.31 5.71 -4.41
C MET A 13 -8.55 5.47 -5.72
N TYR A 14 -7.24 5.69 -5.74
CA TYR A 14 -6.37 5.28 -6.85
C TYR A 14 -6.00 3.79 -6.80
N GLY A 15 -5.10 3.34 -7.68
CA GLY A 15 -4.80 1.92 -7.84
C GLY A 15 -4.43 1.18 -6.54
N ALA A 16 -3.49 1.71 -5.76
CA ALA A 16 -3.08 1.09 -4.50
C ALA A 16 -4.18 1.14 -3.42
N ASP A 17 -5.03 2.19 -3.45
CA ASP A 17 -6.17 2.35 -2.56
C ASP A 17 -7.22 1.27 -2.83
N LYS A 18 -7.54 1.05 -4.12
CA LYS A 18 -8.47 -0.01 -4.55
C LYS A 18 -7.96 -1.41 -4.18
N VAL A 19 -6.66 -1.65 -4.36
CA VAL A 19 -6.05 -2.92 -3.96
C VAL A 19 -6.16 -3.14 -2.45
N LEU A 20 -5.95 -2.11 -1.63
CA LEU A 20 -6.13 -2.19 -0.18
C LEU A 20 -7.58 -2.51 0.18
N LEU A 21 -8.53 -1.83 -0.45
CA LEU A 21 -9.98 -2.04 -0.23
C LEU A 21 -10.38 -3.48 -0.55
N GLU A 22 -9.99 -3.98 -1.73
CA GLU A 22 -10.30 -5.35 -2.16
C GLU A 22 -9.61 -6.40 -1.29
N LEU A 23 -8.36 -6.16 -0.86
CA LEU A 23 -7.65 -7.04 0.06
C LEU A 23 -8.39 -7.16 1.41
N ILE A 24 -8.85 -6.05 1.97
CA ILE A 24 -9.58 -6.05 3.25
C ILE A 24 -10.98 -6.63 3.10
N LYS A 25 -11.66 -6.36 1.98
CA LYS A 25 -12.96 -6.94 1.64
C LYS A 25 -12.91 -8.47 1.58
N GLY A 26 -11.80 -9.02 1.05
CA GLY A 26 -11.57 -10.46 0.93
C GLY A 26 -11.08 -11.17 2.20
N LEU A 27 -10.83 -10.46 3.31
CA LEU A 27 -10.39 -11.09 4.55
C LEU A 27 -11.50 -11.95 5.17
N ASP A 28 -11.10 -13.10 5.70
CA ASP A 28 -11.94 -13.88 6.62
C ASP A 28 -12.14 -13.09 7.93
N LYS A 29 -13.32 -12.53 8.11
CA LYS A 29 -13.67 -11.67 9.24
C LYS A 29 -13.79 -12.41 10.58
N GLU A 30 -13.87 -13.74 10.57
CA GLU A 30 -13.82 -14.55 11.79
C GLU A 30 -12.37 -14.73 12.27
N ALA A 31 -11.43 -14.80 11.33
CA ALA A 31 -10.01 -14.99 11.62
C ALA A 31 -9.26 -13.65 11.81
N PHE A 32 -9.64 -12.58 11.06
CA PHE A 32 -8.91 -11.33 10.98
C PHE A 32 -9.79 -10.09 11.24
N GLU A 33 -9.24 -9.13 11.96
CA GLU A 33 -9.81 -7.79 12.13
C GLU A 33 -8.88 -6.76 11.48
N ALA A 34 -9.40 -5.96 10.54
CA ALA A 34 -8.63 -4.94 9.85
C ALA A 34 -8.73 -3.59 10.58
N HIS A 35 -7.57 -3.03 10.91
CA HIS A 35 -7.41 -1.64 11.34
C HIS A 35 -6.61 -0.89 10.27
N VAL A 36 -7.08 0.27 9.84
CA VAL A 36 -6.43 1.07 8.81
C VAL A 36 -6.11 2.46 9.35
N ILE A 37 -4.87 2.90 9.19
CA ILE A 37 -4.51 4.29 9.46
C ILE A 37 -4.14 4.96 8.14
N LEU A 38 -4.81 6.09 7.86
CA LEU A 38 -4.64 6.91 6.67
C LEU A 38 -4.08 8.28 7.07
N PRO A 39 -3.25 8.92 6.20
CA PRO A 39 -2.65 10.21 6.51
C PRO A 39 -3.62 11.39 6.40
N ASN A 40 -4.70 11.23 5.68
CA ASN A 40 -5.73 12.25 5.43
C ASN A 40 -7.10 11.60 5.29
N ASP A 41 -8.13 12.41 5.39
CA ASP A 41 -9.50 12.02 5.08
C ASP A 41 -9.71 11.93 3.56
N GLY A 42 -10.70 11.14 3.12
CA GLY A 42 -11.03 10.95 1.71
C GLY A 42 -12.03 9.81 1.47
N VAL A 43 -12.31 9.56 0.20
CA VAL A 43 -13.31 8.57 -0.23
C VAL A 43 -13.00 7.15 0.27
N LEU A 44 -11.72 6.81 0.41
CA LEU A 44 -11.29 5.51 0.90
C LEU A 44 -11.70 5.27 2.37
N VAL A 45 -11.81 6.32 3.21
CA VAL A 45 -12.19 6.19 4.62
C VAL A 45 -13.57 5.55 4.73
N SER A 46 -14.59 6.17 4.12
CA SER A 46 -15.95 5.64 4.15
C SER A 46 -16.07 4.27 3.50
N ALA A 47 -15.41 4.04 2.36
CA ALA A 47 -15.41 2.75 1.69
C ALA A 47 -14.83 1.61 2.56
N LEU A 48 -13.78 1.88 3.33
CA LEU A 48 -13.20 0.90 4.27
C LEU A 48 -14.10 0.65 5.48
N GLU A 49 -14.74 1.71 6.01
CA GLU A 49 -15.69 1.58 7.12
C GLU A 49 -16.93 0.77 6.72
N GLU A 50 -17.45 0.97 5.51
CA GLU A 50 -18.59 0.23 4.95
C GLU A 50 -18.33 -1.28 4.89
N ILE A 51 -17.09 -1.71 4.61
CA ILE A 51 -16.72 -3.12 4.62
C ILE A 51 -16.32 -3.66 6.00
N GLY A 52 -16.41 -2.82 7.05
CA GLY A 52 -16.20 -3.20 8.44
C GLY A 52 -14.77 -3.06 8.95
N ALA A 53 -13.90 -2.35 8.24
CA ALA A 53 -12.57 -2.00 8.75
C ALA A 53 -12.68 -0.89 9.81
N LYS A 54 -11.79 -0.89 10.80
CA LYS A 54 -11.65 0.19 11.78
C LYS A 54 -10.66 1.21 11.23
N VAL A 55 -11.17 2.36 10.78
CA VAL A 55 -10.36 3.40 10.18
C VAL A 55 -10.03 4.51 11.18
N LYS A 56 -8.79 5.01 11.11
CA LYS A 56 -8.37 6.21 11.85
C LYS A 56 -7.51 7.09 10.95
N VAL A 57 -7.82 8.39 10.95
CA VAL A 57 -6.98 9.38 10.26
C VAL A 57 -5.96 9.94 11.25
N ILE A 58 -4.67 9.83 10.88
CA ILE A 58 -3.53 10.41 11.60
C ILE A 58 -2.62 11.01 10.53
N ASP A 59 -2.34 12.30 10.59
CA ASP A 59 -1.55 13.05 9.59
C ASP A 59 -0.04 12.74 9.67
N TYR A 60 0.33 11.47 9.45
CA TYR A 60 1.74 11.05 9.43
C TYR A 60 2.41 11.35 8.08
N PRO A 61 3.73 11.57 8.08
CA PRO A 61 4.44 12.01 6.89
C PRO A 61 4.61 10.87 5.89
N ILE A 62 4.17 11.10 4.65
CA ILE A 62 4.45 10.21 3.52
C ILE A 62 5.74 10.63 2.85
N LEU A 63 6.67 9.69 2.64
CA LEU A 63 7.95 9.95 2.03
C LEU A 63 7.80 10.42 0.58
N ARG A 64 7.90 11.73 0.37
CA ARG A 64 7.74 12.39 -0.93
C ARG A 64 8.97 13.25 -1.26
N ARG A 65 9.13 13.60 -2.53
CA ARG A 65 10.28 14.39 -3.02
C ARG A 65 10.50 15.70 -2.27
N LYS A 66 9.45 16.32 -1.73
CA LYS A 66 9.54 17.56 -0.94
C LYS A 66 10.48 17.45 0.27
N TYR A 67 10.69 16.23 0.78
CA TYR A 67 11.55 15.98 1.93
C TYR A 67 13.02 15.70 1.56
N PHE A 68 13.39 15.62 0.27
CA PHE A 68 14.76 15.30 -0.15
C PHE A 68 15.68 16.53 -0.19
N ASN A 69 15.66 17.29 0.88
CA ASN A 69 16.58 18.41 1.17
C ASN A 69 16.80 18.48 2.69
N PRO A 70 17.86 19.15 3.18
CA PRO A 70 18.21 19.15 4.60
C PRO A 70 17.07 19.59 5.53
N LYS A 71 16.34 20.66 5.17
CA LYS A 71 15.19 21.15 5.96
C LYS A 71 14.04 20.15 5.95
N GLY A 72 13.73 19.62 4.78
CA GLY A 72 12.67 18.61 4.62
C GLY A 72 12.96 17.31 5.37
N ILE A 73 14.21 16.88 5.41
CA ILE A 73 14.62 15.68 6.20
C ILE A 73 14.37 15.92 7.69
N LEU A 74 14.74 17.09 8.22
CA LEU A 74 14.50 17.41 9.64
C LEU A 74 13.00 17.45 9.96
N GLU A 75 12.21 18.08 9.09
CA GLU A 75 10.74 18.12 9.20
C GLU A 75 10.14 16.70 9.17
N TYR A 76 10.57 15.88 8.20
CA TYR A 76 10.12 14.49 8.08
C TYR A 76 10.44 13.69 9.34
N VAL A 77 11.68 13.74 9.82
CA VAL A 77 12.11 12.98 11.01
C VAL A 77 11.35 13.42 12.26
N GLY A 78 11.11 14.73 12.42
CA GLY A 78 10.31 15.27 13.52
C GLY A 78 8.87 14.73 13.50
N SER A 79 8.21 14.84 12.36
CA SER A 79 6.85 14.35 12.13
C SER A 79 6.78 12.82 12.27
N TYR A 80 7.71 12.08 11.64
CA TYR A 80 7.81 10.63 11.76
C TYR A 80 7.86 10.17 13.22
N ASN A 81 8.74 10.76 14.03
CA ASN A 81 8.85 10.38 15.45
C ASN A 81 7.57 10.68 16.24
N ARG A 82 6.94 11.82 15.97
CA ARG A 82 5.71 12.24 16.65
C ARG A 82 4.55 11.30 16.32
N TYR A 83 4.28 11.09 15.04
CA TYR A 83 3.12 10.33 14.60
C TYR A 83 3.33 8.81 14.75
N SER A 84 4.55 8.30 14.56
CA SER A 84 4.83 6.89 14.87
C SER A 84 4.55 6.52 16.33
N LYS A 85 4.75 7.45 17.29
CA LYS A 85 4.36 7.22 18.69
C LYS A 85 2.84 7.09 18.83
N GLN A 86 2.07 8.01 18.22
CA GLN A 86 0.60 7.94 18.26
C GLN A 86 0.07 6.66 17.62
N ILE A 87 0.65 6.25 16.49
CA ILE A 87 0.29 5.00 15.82
C ILE A 87 0.65 3.78 16.71
N ALA A 88 1.78 3.82 17.39
CA ALA A 88 2.19 2.74 18.29
C ALA A 88 1.29 2.63 19.54
N GLU A 89 0.81 3.76 20.07
CA GLU A 89 -0.18 3.79 21.16
C GLU A 89 -1.50 3.19 20.68
N TYR A 90 -2.02 3.62 19.53
CA TYR A 90 -3.20 3.03 18.91
C TYR A 90 -3.05 1.52 18.70
N ALA A 91 -1.92 1.07 18.16
CA ALA A 91 -1.66 -0.35 17.92
C ALA A 91 -1.66 -1.17 19.24
N LYS A 92 -1.09 -0.61 20.31
CA LYS A 92 -1.07 -1.25 21.63
C LYS A 92 -2.48 -1.32 22.25
N GLU A 93 -3.22 -0.20 22.24
CA GLU A 93 -4.58 -0.11 22.81
C GLU A 93 -5.56 -1.05 22.12
N ASN A 94 -5.40 -1.24 20.80
CA ASN A 94 -6.27 -2.12 20.02
C ASN A 94 -5.78 -3.57 19.94
N GLY A 95 -4.62 -3.89 20.50
CA GLY A 95 -4.07 -5.25 20.51
C GLY A 95 -3.66 -5.73 19.11
N ILE A 96 -3.06 -4.86 18.30
CA ILE A 96 -2.56 -5.21 16.96
C ILE A 96 -1.51 -6.30 17.06
N THR A 97 -1.56 -7.27 16.16
CA THR A 97 -0.67 -8.44 16.12
C THR A 97 0.23 -8.51 14.89
N LEU A 98 -0.12 -7.75 13.82
CA LEU A 98 0.60 -7.72 12.55
C LEU A 98 0.55 -6.31 11.96
N ILE A 99 1.65 -5.85 11.37
CA ILE A 99 1.74 -4.59 10.65
C ILE A 99 1.84 -4.88 9.16
N HIS A 100 1.06 -4.16 8.36
CA HIS A 100 1.08 -4.22 6.91
C HIS A 100 1.29 -2.82 6.32
N ASN A 101 2.51 -2.52 5.90
CA ASN A 101 2.80 -1.31 5.13
C ASN A 101 2.35 -1.52 3.68
N ASN A 102 1.35 -0.78 3.23
CA ASN A 102 0.76 -0.96 1.89
C ASN A 102 1.41 -0.08 0.80
N THR A 103 2.64 0.37 1.00
CA THR A 103 3.44 1.14 0.02
C THR A 103 4.86 1.32 0.51
N THR A 104 5.78 1.62 -0.41
CA THR A 104 7.18 1.95 -0.08
C THR A 104 7.34 3.34 0.55
N ALA A 105 6.34 4.20 0.44
CA ALA A 105 6.38 5.58 0.91
C ALA A 105 6.04 5.75 2.41
N VAL A 106 5.59 4.68 3.09
CA VAL A 106 5.24 4.67 4.52
C VAL A 106 6.33 3.95 5.30
N LEU A 107 6.94 4.63 6.26
CA LEU A 107 8.05 4.08 7.07
C LEU A 107 7.67 3.79 8.52
N GLU A 108 6.50 4.22 8.96
CA GLU A 108 6.00 4.13 10.33
C GLU A 108 5.95 2.70 10.87
N GLY A 109 5.72 1.72 10.00
CA GLY A 109 5.77 0.30 10.34
C GLY A 109 7.12 -0.15 10.91
N ILE A 110 8.23 0.49 10.51
CA ILE A 110 9.57 0.22 11.08
C ILE A 110 9.61 0.60 12.57
N TYR A 111 9.05 1.76 12.91
CA TYR A 111 8.98 2.22 14.30
C TYR A 111 8.17 1.23 15.15
N LEU A 112 7.00 0.83 14.66
CA LEU A 112 6.11 -0.10 15.34
C LEU A 112 6.79 -1.47 15.54
N LYS A 113 7.40 -2.03 14.48
CA LYS A 113 8.16 -3.28 14.56
C LYS A 113 9.23 -3.23 15.64
N ARG A 114 10.01 -2.16 15.68
CA ARG A 114 11.10 -2.01 16.66
C ARG A 114 10.57 -1.82 18.07
N LYS A 115 9.50 -1.03 18.24
CA LYS A 115 8.95 -0.66 19.55
C LYS A 115 8.07 -1.76 20.14
N LEU A 116 7.23 -2.39 19.34
CA LEU A 116 6.23 -3.36 19.77
C LEU A 116 6.61 -4.81 19.49
N LYS A 117 7.71 -5.03 18.73
CA LYS A 117 8.19 -6.36 18.31
C LYS A 117 7.17 -7.14 17.45
N LEU A 118 6.31 -6.43 16.73
CA LEU A 118 5.32 -7.02 15.85
C LEU A 118 5.94 -7.41 14.51
N PRO A 119 5.45 -8.46 13.84
CA PRO A 119 5.83 -8.77 12.47
C PRO A 119 5.39 -7.66 11.51
N LEU A 120 6.21 -7.44 10.46
CA LEU A 120 6.00 -6.41 9.45
C LEU A 120 5.98 -7.05 8.06
N ILE A 121 4.84 -6.93 7.38
CA ILE A 121 4.71 -7.16 5.95
C ILE A 121 4.88 -5.81 5.23
N TRP A 122 5.63 -5.81 4.13
CA TRP A 122 5.75 -4.65 3.26
C TRP A 122 5.21 -4.98 1.88
N HIS A 123 4.13 -4.32 1.48
CA HIS A 123 3.46 -4.55 0.21
C HIS A 123 3.91 -3.48 -0.80
N VAL A 124 4.49 -3.93 -1.90
CA VAL A 124 5.15 -3.08 -2.90
C VAL A 124 4.35 -3.09 -4.19
N HIS A 125 3.81 -1.93 -4.55
CA HIS A 125 2.99 -1.72 -5.74
C HIS A 125 3.76 -1.07 -6.89
N GLU A 126 4.89 -0.41 -6.58
CA GLU A 126 5.62 0.44 -7.51
C GLU A 126 7.09 0.04 -7.66
N ILE A 127 7.67 0.37 -8.80
CA ILE A 127 9.11 0.24 -9.07
C ILE A 127 9.75 1.62 -8.97
N ILE A 128 10.59 1.83 -7.95
CA ILE A 128 11.34 3.07 -7.78
C ILE A 128 12.68 2.95 -8.49
N VAL A 129 12.80 3.53 -9.68
CA VAL A 129 14.04 3.51 -10.47
C VAL A 129 14.94 4.70 -10.16
N LYS A 130 14.36 5.89 -9.98
CA LYS A 130 15.11 7.14 -9.79
C LYS A 130 14.51 8.00 -8.68
N PRO A 131 15.34 8.69 -7.89
CA PRO A 131 16.80 8.60 -7.82
C PRO A 131 17.27 7.25 -7.24
N LYS A 132 18.37 6.70 -7.79
CA LYS A 132 18.91 5.38 -7.35
C LYS A 132 19.19 5.34 -5.85
N ALA A 133 19.75 6.41 -5.28
CA ALA A 133 20.02 6.47 -3.84
C ALA A 133 18.77 6.28 -2.97
N ILE A 134 17.61 6.77 -3.42
CA ILE A 134 16.34 6.58 -2.73
C ILE A 134 15.85 5.14 -2.87
N SER A 135 15.93 4.57 -4.06
CA SER A 135 15.63 3.16 -4.29
C SER A 135 16.49 2.25 -3.41
N ASP A 136 17.81 2.46 -3.40
CA ASP A 136 18.75 1.69 -2.57
C ASP A 136 18.44 1.83 -1.07
N PHE A 137 18.10 3.04 -0.62
CA PHE A 137 17.71 3.30 0.77
C PHE A 137 16.42 2.59 1.16
N ILE A 138 15.37 2.67 0.34
CA ILE A 138 14.10 1.97 0.58
C ILE A 138 14.32 0.46 0.60
N ASN A 139 15.05 -0.08 -0.38
CA ASN A 139 15.37 -1.50 -0.42
C ASN A 139 16.20 -1.96 0.79
N PHE A 140 17.13 -1.12 1.27
CA PHE A 140 17.85 -1.39 2.53
C PHE A 140 16.88 -1.47 3.72
N LEU A 141 15.95 -0.52 3.84
CA LEU A 141 14.97 -0.54 4.92
C LEU A 141 14.05 -1.75 4.85
N MET A 142 13.54 -2.09 3.66
CA MET A 142 12.70 -3.27 3.46
C MET A 142 13.45 -4.55 3.83
N GLY A 143 14.65 -4.77 3.26
CA GLY A 143 15.43 -5.97 3.54
C GLY A 143 15.84 -6.13 5.01
N ARG A 144 16.05 -4.99 5.72
CA ARG A 144 16.46 -4.99 7.13
C ARG A 144 15.29 -5.18 8.11
N TYR A 145 14.09 -4.71 7.77
CA TYR A 145 12.99 -4.63 8.72
C TYR A 145 11.76 -5.45 8.36
N ALA A 146 11.48 -5.71 7.08
CA ALA A 146 10.35 -6.54 6.72
C ALA A 146 10.60 -8.02 7.02
N ASP A 147 9.61 -8.69 7.60
CA ASP A 147 9.62 -10.16 7.73
C ASP A 147 9.20 -10.81 6.39
N LYS A 148 8.28 -10.15 5.67
CA LYS A 148 7.89 -10.50 4.31
C LYS A 148 7.71 -9.24 3.46
N ILE A 149 8.07 -9.36 2.19
CA ILE A 149 7.88 -8.35 1.16
C ILE A 149 6.93 -8.96 0.13
N VAL A 150 5.72 -8.45 0.08
CA VAL A 150 4.72 -8.84 -0.93
C VAL A 150 4.86 -7.90 -2.12
N THR A 151 4.86 -8.45 -3.32
CA THR A 151 4.95 -7.70 -4.56
C THR A 151 3.79 -8.05 -5.49
N VAL A 152 3.23 -7.06 -6.16
CA VAL A 152 2.05 -7.22 -7.03
C VAL A 152 2.33 -7.88 -8.38
N SER A 153 3.60 -8.09 -8.72
CA SER A 153 4.01 -8.74 -9.98
C SER A 153 5.43 -9.27 -9.91
N ASN A 154 5.77 -10.17 -10.84
CA ASN A 154 7.14 -10.64 -11.04
C ASN A 154 8.11 -9.50 -11.41
N ALA A 155 7.65 -8.47 -12.14
CA ALA A 155 8.47 -7.32 -12.48
C ALA A 155 8.91 -6.56 -11.22
N VAL A 156 7.98 -6.29 -10.29
CA VAL A 156 8.28 -5.67 -9.00
C VAL A 156 9.18 -6.57 -8.15
N ALA A 157 8.89 -7.88 -8.09
CA ALA A 157 9.71 -8.84 -7.35
C ALA A 157 11.16 -8.87 -7.86
N ASN A 158 11.34 -8.96 -9.17
CA ASN A 158 12.66 -8.98 -9.79
C ASN A 158 13.43 -7.68 -9.52
N HIS A 159 12.74 -6.52 -9.54
CA HIS A 159 13.36 -5.25 -9.21
C HIS A 159 13.83 -5.20 -7.75
N VAL A 160 13.00 -5.62 -6.82
CA VAL A 160 13.32 -5.64 -5.38
C VAL A 160 14.45 -6.63 -5.08
N LYS A 161 14.45 -7.81 -5.71
CA LYS A 161 15.49 -8.86 -5.54
C LYS A 161 16.87 -8.48 -6.12
N GLN A 162 16.96 -7.50 -7.02
CA GLN A 162 18.25 -6.97 -7.46
C GLN A 162 19.03 -6.26 -6.35
N SER A 163 18.36 -5.90 -5.28
CA SER A 163 18.99 -5.25 -4.13
C SER A 163 19.73 -6.26 -3.26
N ARG A 164 21.02 -6.02 -3.01
CA ARG A 164 21.84 -6.82 -2.07
C ARG A 164 21.31 -6.87 -0.63
N TYR A 165 20.36 -6.02 -0.31
CA TYR A 165 19.80 -5.91 1.05
C TYR A 165 18.58 -6.80 1.25
N VAL A 166 17.93 -7.23 0.18
CA VAL A 166 16.71 -8.04 0.20
C VAL A 166 17.09 -9.49 -0.07
N LYS A 167 16.59 -10.39 0.75
CA LYS A 167 16.79 -11.83 0.57
C LYS A 167 15.63 -12.41 -0.22
N ASP A 168 15.91 -13.36 -1.08
CA ASP A 168 14.90 -13.99 -1.95
C ASP A 168 13.75 -14.61 -1.16
N GLU A 169 14.05 -15.24 -0.02
CA GLU A 169 13.06 -15.86 0.86
C GLU A 169 12.10 -14.87 1.55
N GLN A 170 12.45 -13.58 1.57
CA GLN A 170 11.56 -12.53 2.08
C GLN A 170 10.51 -12.14 1.05
N VAL A 171 10.75 -12.34 -0.25
CA VAL A 171 9.91 -11.81 -1.33
C VAL A 171 8.89 -12.85 -1.79
N GLN A 172 7.63 -12.45 -1.80
CA GLN A 172 6.52 -13.25 -2.30
C GLN A 172 5.72 -12.45 -3.33
N VAL A 173 5.43 -13.05 -4.48
CA VAL A 173 4.56 -12.44 -5.48
C VAL A 173 3.12 -12.84 -5.18
N ILE A 174 2.26 -11.83 -5.03
CA ILE A 174 0.81 -12.00 -4.94
C ILE A 174 0.19 -11.01 -5.92
N TYR A 175 -0.37 -11.51 -7.01
CA TYR A 175 -1.01 -10.66 -8.01
C TYR A 175 -2.28 -10.02 -7.47
N ASN A 176 -2.56 -8.80 -7.93
CA ASN A 176 -3.83 -8.15 -7.61
C ASN A 176 -4.99 -8.97 -8.21
N GLY A 177 -6.05 -9.11 -7.43
CA GLY A 177 -7.31 -9.68 -7.90
C GLY A 177 -8.09 -8.68 -8.76
N VAL A 178 -8.98 -9.21 -9.58
CA VAL A 178 -9.97 -8.44 -10.34
C VAL A 178 -11.33 -9.01 -10.01
N ASP A 179 -12.28 -8.14 -9.67
CA ASP A 179 -13.67 -8.56 -9.45
C ASP A 179 -14.36 -8.85 -10.79
N ASN A 180 -14.53 -10.13 -11.11
CA ASN A 180 -15.18 -10.55 -12.35
C ASN A 180 -16.66 -10.14 -12.44
N ALA A 181 -17.30 -9.80 -11.32
CA ALA A 181 -18.66 -9.27 -11.35
C ALA A 181 -18.71 -7.83 -11.90
N VAL A 182 -17.61 -7.09 -11.73
CA VAL A 182 -17.46 -5.71 -12.25
C VAL A 182 -16.87 -5.71 -13.66
N TYR A 183 -15.90 -6.61 -13.92
CA TYR A 183 -15.18 -6.70 -15.19
C TYR A 183 -15.61 -7.97 -15.93
N HIS A 184 -16.65 -7.84 -16.74
CA HIS A 184 -17.16 -8.89 -17.62
C HIS A 184 -17.27 -8.38 -19.05
N GLU A 185 -17.34 -9.30 -19.99
CA GLU A 185 -17.62 -8.93 -21.40
C GLU A 185 -18.97 -8.24 -21.47
N ILE A 186 -18.95 -7.03 -22.03
CA ILE A 186 -20.13 -6.29 -22.42
C ILE A 186 -20.18 -6.21 -23.94
N ASP A 187 -21.39 -6.10 -24.51
CA ASP A 187 -21.53 -5.88 -25.94
C ASP A 187 -20.82 -4.59 -26.36
N ALA A 188 -19.71 -4.75 -27.05
CA ALA A 188 -18.88 -3.63 -27.51
C ALA A 188 -19.54 -2.85 -28.67
N GLY A 189 -20.64 -3.32 -29.23
CA GLY A 189 -21.36 -2.65 -30.31
C GLY A 189 -21.81 -1.26 -29.92
N SER A 190 -22.32 -1.10 -28.71
CA SER A 190 -22.80 0.19 -28.19
C SER A 190 -21.71 1.27 -28.11
N VAL A 191 -20.46 0.92 -27.84
CA VAL A 191 -19.33 1.88 -27.75
C VAL A 191 -18.93 2.36 -29.13
N ARG A 192 -18.87 1.47 -30.13
CA ARG A 192 -18.58 1.84 -31.52
C ARG A 192 -19.65 2.76 -32.07
N ASP A 193 -20.90 2.44 -31.86
CA ASP A 193 -22.04 3.23 -32.30
C ASP A 193 -22.06 4.60 -31.64
N GLN A 194 -21.81 4.67 -30.35
CA GLN A 194 -21.73 5.93 -29.56
C GLN A 194 -20.69 6.90 -30.12
N PHE A 195 -19.54 6.38 -30.54
CA PHE A 195 -18.43 7.20 -31.06
C PHE A 195 -18.34 7.22 -32.60
N GLY A 196 -19.29 6.62 -33.33
CA GLY A 196 -19.31 6.59 -34.76
C GLY A 196 -18.12 5.83 -35.40
N ILE A 197 -17.62 4.80 -34.69
CA ILE A 197 -16.47 4.01 -35.13
C ILE A 197 -16.97 2.87 -36.02
N ALA A 198 -16.40 2.75 -37.22
CA ALA A 198 -16.73 1.66 -38.13
C ALA A 198 -16.47 0.29 -37.52
N GLN A 199 -17.30 -0.71 -37.82
CA GLN A 199 -17.22 -2.04 -37.21
C GLN A 199 -15.90 -2.77 -37.51
N ASP A 200 -15.29 -2.50 -38.66
CA ASP A 200 -14.04 -3.06 -39.15
C ASP A 200 -12.79 -2.24 -38.74
N ALA A 201 -12.98 -1.08 -38.10
CA ALA A 201 -11.86 -0.24 -37.65
C ALA A 201 -11.08 -0.88 -36.49
N LEU A 202 -9.74 -0.83 -36.58
CA LEU A 202 -8.87 -1.14 -35.43
C LEU A 202 -9.00 -0.04 -34.39
N VAL A 203 -9.43 -0.40 -33.17
CA VAL A 203 -9.56 0.53 -32.06
C VAL A 203 -8.49 0.23 -31.03
N ILE A 204 -7.70 1.24 -30.67
CA ILE A 204 -6.74 1.19 -29.57
C ILE A 204 -7.28 2.09 -28.48
N GLY A 205 -7.65 1.49 -27.33
CA GLY A 205 -8.13 2.20 -26.15
C GLY A 205 -7.07 2.27 -25.07
N MET A 206 -7.05 3.39 -24.33
CA MET A 206 -6.27 3.54 -23.13
C MET A 206 -7.15 4.13 -22.03
N VAL A 207 -7.14 3.52 -20.85
CA VAL A 207 -7.85 3.97 -19.66
C VAL A 207 -6.82 4.31 -18.59
N GLY A 208 -6.93 5.51 -17.98
CA GLY A 208 -6.01 5.98 -16.93
C GLY A 208 -6.76 6.62 -15.77
#